data_a1073eca2bd03344a7344ed12788b641
#
_entry.id   a1073eca2bd03344a7344ed12788b641
#
_cell.length_a   1.000
_cell.length_b   1.000
_cell.length_c   1.000
_cell.angle_alpha   90.00
_cell.angle_beta   90.00
_cell.angle_gamma   90.00
#
_symmetry.space_group_name_H-M   'P 1'
#
loop_
_entity.id
_entity.type
_entity.pdbx_description
1 polymer ?
#
loop_
_entity_poly.entity_id
_entity_poly.type
_entity_poly.pdbx_seq_one_letter_code
_entity_poly.pdbx_strand_id
1 'polypeptide(L)'
;MALFVIGDLHLSFGSDKPMEVFGAHWDAHYDKIKADWLTKVTSDDTVIIPGDISWAITFEGAKIDLTWIDALPGKKIIFKGNHDYWWVSKAKMDKVFETIEFVHNSYAVYEDIAICGTRGWICPGDAFTDDDDKIYKRELIRLENSITQAIKAGYTRLYGVLHFPPTNEKKEPSGFTEIFQKYAITQVVYGHVHAKSNFKNAIKGNFHGVNYWLTSCDYLDF
;
A
#
# COMPACT_ATOMS: atom_id res chain seq x y z
N MET A 1 4.98 -11.13 17.93
CA MET A 1 4.96 -10.11 16.85
C MET A 1 3.80 -10.41 15.92
N ALA A 2 3.01 -9.42 15.56
CA ALA A 2 1.91 -9.55 14.61
C ALA A 2 2.17 -8.67 13.37
N LEU A 3 1.56 -9.01 12.23
CA LEU A 3 1.62 -8.24 11.00
C LEU A 3 0.25 -7.63 10.73
N PHE A 4 0.15 -6.32 10.76
CA PHE A 4 -1.05 -5.55 10.47
C PHE A 4 -0.93 -4.88 9.11
N VAL A 5 -2.07 -4.47 8.55
CA VAL A 5 -2.12 -3.72 7.29
C VAL A 5 -3.20 -2.66 7.37
N ILE A 6 -2.87 -1.43 6.96
CA ILE A 6 -3.84 -0.34 6.74
C ILE A 6 -3.29 0.56 5.63
N GLY A 7 -4.08 0.85 4.61
CA GLY A 7 -3.70 1.74 3.51
C GLY A 7 -4.47 3.05 3.51
N ASP A 8 -4.05 3.95 2.63
CA ASP A 8 -4.81 5.14 2.27
C ASP A 8 -5.11 6.07 3.47
N LEU A 9 -4.07 6.34 4.26
CA LEU A 9 -4.21 7.18 5.46
C LEU A 9 -4.61 8.62 5.14
N HIS A 10 -4.24 9.10 3.95
CA HIS A 10 -4.60 10.42 3.44
C HIS A 10 -4.43 11.55 4.46
N LEU A 11 -3.31 11.52 5.19
CA LEU A 11 -2.99 12.55 6.17
C LEU A 11 -2.76 13.90 5.48
N SER A 12 -3.09 14.97 6.17
CA SER A 12 -3.00 16.33 5.62
C SER A 12 -2.59 17.38 6.66
N PHE A 13 -1.86 16.97 7.72
CA PHE A 13 -1.40 17.91 8.75
C PHE A 13 -0.49 19.03 8.19
N GLY A 14 0.24 18.73 7.10
CA GLY A 14 1.10 19.66 6.39
C GLY A 14 0.52 20.24 5.12
N SER A 15 -0.78 20.02 4.82
CA SER A 15 -1.43 20.49 3.60
C SER A 15 -2.89 20.86 3.83
N ASP A 16 -3.41 21.75 3.00
CA ASP A 16 -4.81 22.17 3.05
C ASP A 16 -5.69 21.28 2.16
N LYS A 17 -5.84 20.02 2.57
CA LYS A 17 -6.70 19.03 1.88
C LYS A 17 -7.48 18.20 2.90
N PRO A 18 -8.56 18.75 3.48
CA PRO A 18 -9.37 18.04 4.46
C PRO A 18 -10.10 16.86 3.79
N MET A 19 -10.06 15.70 4.43
CA MET A 19 -10.74 14.49 3.92
C MET A 19 -12.25 14.53 4.15
N GLU A 20 -12.75 15.38 5.02
CA GLU A 20 -14.17 15.58 5.32
C GLU A 20 -14.99 15.95 4.07
N VAL A 21 -14.35 16.52 3.03
CA VAL A 21 -14.99 16.79 1.73
C VAL A 21 -15.52 15.53 1.04
N PHE A 22 -15.01 14.36 1.40
CA PHE A 22 -15.43 13.06 0.88
C PHE A 22 -16.53 12.41 1.74
N GLY A 23 -17.02 13.11 2.77
CA GLY A 23 -18.12 12.70 3.61
C GLY A 23 -17.77 12.65 5.09
N ALA A 24 -18.80 12.80 5.95
CA ALA A 24 -18.65 12.92 7.40
C ALA A 24 -18.00 11.70 8.07
N HIS A 25 -17.93 10.54 7.42
CA HIS A 25 -17.20 9.38 7.96
C HIS A 25 -15.70 9.62 8.04
N TRP A 26 -15.16 10.56 7.23
CA TRP A 26 -13.76 10.98 7.27
C TRP A 26 -13.46 12.04 8.36
N ASP A 27 -14.49 12.53 9.07
CA ASP A 27 -14.27 13.53 10.13
C ASP A 27 -13.31 12.97 11.18
N ALA A 28 -12.22 13.69 11.42
CA ALA A 28 -11.15 13.31 12.32
C ALA A 28 -10.65 11.85 12.14
N HIS A 29 -10.59 11.37 10.89
CA HIS A 29 -10.19 9.98 10.57
C HIS A 29 -8.82 9.60 11.16
N TYR A 30 -7.88 10.53 11.20
CA TYR A 30 -6.57 10.33 11.81
C TYR A 30 -6.64 10.03 13.32
N ASP A 31 -7.61 10.59 14.06
CA ASP A 31 -7.81 10.27 15.48
C ASP A 31 -8.40 8.87 15.64
N LYS A 32 -9.31 8.45 14.75
CA LYS A 32 -9.87 7.09 14.72
C LYS A 32 -8.77 6.07 14.43
N ILE A 33 -7.97 6.30 13.39
CA ILE A 33 -6.82 5.47 13.03
C ILE A 33 -5.86 5.36 14.23
N LYS A 34 -5.51 6.48 14.86
CA LYS A 34 -4.61 6.48 16.01
C LYS A 34 -5.17 5.71 17.19
N ALA A 35 -6.45 5.90 17.50
CA ALA A 35 -7.10 5.22 18.61
C ALA A 35 -7.11 3.69 18.39
N ASP A 36 -7.48 3.23 17.19
CA ASP A 36 -7.48 1.82 16.85
C ASP A 36 -6.06 1.23 16.85
N TRP A 37 -5.10 1.95 16.26
CA TRP A 37 -3.69 1.55 16.23
C TRP A 37 -3.12 1.33 17.63
N LEU A 38 -3.34 2.28 18.54
CA LEU A 38 -2.84 2.20 19.92
C LEU A 38 -3.48 1.07 20.74
N THR A 39 -4.65 0.57 20.34
CA THR A 39 -5.29 -0.58 21.00
C THR A 39 -4.79 -1.93 20.50
N LYS A 40 -4.28 -2.00 19.26
CA LYS A 40 -3.96 -3.26 18.56
C LYS A 40 -2.46 -3.48 18.38
N VAL A 41 -1.70 -2.42 18.15
CA VAL A 41 -0.30 -2.51 17.72
C VAL A 41 0.64 -2.21 18.89
N THR A 42 1.61 -3.07 19.10
CA THR A 42 2.69 -2.90 20.08
C THR A 42 4.01 -2.52 19.41
N SER A 43 5.03 -2.19 20.19
CA SER A 43 6.38 -1.89 19.66
C SER A 43 7.01 -3.04 18.88
N ASP A 44 6.60 -4.29 19.16
CA ASP A 44 7.18 -5.49 18.55
C ASP A 44 6.47 -5.88 17.24
N ASP A 45 5.38 -5.21 16.90
CA ASP A 45 4.58 -5.53 15.72
C ASP A 45 5.04 -4.78 14.47
N THR A 46 4.55 -5.20 13.32
CA THR A 46 4.82 -4.54 12.02
C THR A 46 3.51 -4.19 11.33
N VAL A 47 3.48 -2.99 10.73
CA VAL A 47 2.33 -2.52 9.96
C VAL A 47 2.74 -2.23 8.52
N ILE A 48 2.09 -2.86 7.55
CA ILE A 48 2.24 -2.55 6.13
C ILE A 48 1.28 -1.41 5.76
N ILE A 49 1.78 -0.41 5.05
CA ILE A 49 0.97 0.70 4.52
C ILE A 49 1.10 0.68 2.98
N PRO A 50 0.08 0.21 2.26
CA PRO A 50 0.12 0.03 0.79
C PRO A 50 0.11 1.32 -0.04
N GLY A 51 0.26 2.50 0.56
CA GLY A 51 0.33 3.77 -0.16
C GLY A 51 -0.75 4.77 0.25
N ASP A 52 -0.74 5.91 -0.43
CA ASP A 52 -1.58 7.08 -0.19
C ASP A 52 -1.55 7.55 1.27
N ILE A 53 -0.32 7.88 1.69
CA ILE A 53 -0.02 8.24 3.07
C ILE A 53 -0.38 9.71 3.34
N SER A 54 0.03 10.61 2.47
CA SER A 54 -0.02 12.05 2.69
C SER A 54 -0.41 12.82 1.43
N TRP A 55 -1.24 13.84 1.59
CA TRP A 55 -1.59 14.78 0.53
C TRP A 55 -0.51 15.82 0.24
N ALA A 56 0.59 15.81 0.94
CA ALA A 56 1.68 16.74 0.68
C ALA A 56 2.26 16.56 -0.73
N ILE A 57 2.70 17.67 -1.33
CA ILE A 57 3.31 17.65 -2.66
C ILE A 57 4.83 17.49 -2.58
N THR A 58 5.43 17.96 -1.47
CA THR A 58 6.89 17.93 -1.27
C THR A 58 7.25 17.02 -0.10
N PHE A 59 8.45 16.47 -0.11
CA PHE A 59 8.92 15.64 0.99
C PHE A 59 8.97 16.41 2.31
N GLU A 60 9.35 17.69 2.29
CA GLU A 60 9.37 18.53 3.49
C GLU A 60 7.96 18.71 4.08
N GLY A 61 6.94 18.89 3.23
CA GLY A 61 5.55 18.93 3.68
C GLY A 61 5.07 17.59 4.27
N ALA A 62 5.44 16.48 3.63
CA ALA A 62 5.06 15.15 4.10
C ALA A 62 5.74 14.73 5.41
N LYS A 63 6.85 15.36 5.79
CA LYS A 63 7.53 15.05 7.05
C LYS A 63 6.64 15.19 8.29
N ILE A 64 5.68 16.11 8.26
CA ILE A 64 4.74 16.30 9.39
C ILE A 64 3.89 15.03 9.55
N ASP A 65 3.30 14.56 8.45
CA ASP A 65 2.46 13.36 8.40
C ASP A 65 3.27 12.10 8.72
N LEU A 66 4.45 11.98 8.14
CA LEU A 66 5.35 10.84 8.36
C LEU A 66 5.89 10.79 9.80
N THR A 67 6.16 11.94 10.42
CA THR A 67 6.56 12.00 11.84
C THR A 67 5.43 11.53 12.75
N TRP A 68 4.18 11.87 12.43
CA TRP A 68 3.01 11.37 13.15
C TRP A 68 2.92 9.83 13.06
N ILE A 69 3.17 9.25 11.87
CA ILE A 69 3.20 7.79 11.69
C ILE A 69 4.40 7.18 12.44
N ASP A 70 5.57 7.79 12.36
CA ASP A 70 6.80 7.29 13.00
C ASP A 70 6.65 7.20 14.53
N ALA A 71 5.90 8.13 15.11
CA ALA A 71 5.60 8.14 16.54
C ALA A 71 4.60 7.05 17.00
N LEU A 72 3.87 6.41 16.11
CA LEU A 72 2.99 5.29 16.45
C LEU A 72 3.82 4.02 16.73
N PRO A 73 3.35 3.11 17.60
CA PRO A 73 4.09 1.88 17.90
C PRO A 73 4.24 0.94 16.69
N GLY A 74 5.27 0.09 16.74
CA GLY A 74 5.57 -0.91 15.74
C GLY A 74 6.42 -0.39 14.58
N LYS A 75 7.02 -1.31 13.81
CA LYS A 75 7.72 -1.02 12.55
C LYS A 75 6.70 -0.77 11.45
N LYS A 76 6.95 0.22 10.57
CA LYS A 76 6.10 0.50 9.41
C LYS A 76 6.84 0.15 8.12
N ILE A 77 6.19 -0.60 7.24
CA ILE A 77 6.67 -0.91 5.89
C ILE A 77 5.77 -0.16 4.92
N ILE A 78 6.30 0.89 4.27
CA ILE A 78 5.52 1.81 3.46
C ILE A 78 5.82 1.61 1.97
N PHE A 79 4.77 1.39 1.19
CA PHE A 79 4.78 1.42 -0.27
C PHE A 79 4.22 2.74 -0.79
N LYS A 80 4.58 3.11 -2.02
CA LYS A 80 4.10 4.34 -2.64
C LYS A 80 2.70 4.17 -3.19
N GLY A 81 1.80 5.13 -2.91
CA GLY A 81 0.53 5.30 -3.60
C GLY A 81 0.58 6.30 -4.77
N ASN A 82 -0.57 6.58 -5.38
CA ASN A 82 -0.62 7.53 -6.50
C ASN A 82 -0.67 9.00 -6.06
N HIS A 83 -1.15 9.27 -4.87
CA HIS A 83 -1.16 10.61 -4.28
C HIS A 83 0.12 10.97 -3.53
N ASP A 84 1.05 10.03 -3.32
CA ASP A 84 2.33 10.29 -2.68
C ASP A 84 3.31 11.01 -3.64
N TYR A 85 2.97 12.23 -4.05
CA TYR A 85 3.79 13.08 -4.92
C TYR A 85 5.11 13.50 -4.27
N TRP A 86 5.12 13.58 -2.94
CA TRP A 86 6.27 13.91 -2.09
C TRP A 86 7.40 12.87 -2.14
N TRP A 87 7.14 11.69 -2.67
CA TRP A 87 8.06 10.55 -2.66
C TRP A 87 9.36 10.87 -3.41
N VAL A 88 10.47 10.84 -2.68
CA VAL A 88 11.83 11.06 -3.20
C VAL A 88 12.63 9.74 -3.22
N SER A 89 13.96 9.81 -3.34
CA SER A 89 14.76 8.59 -3.30
C SER A 89 14.69 7.90 -1.93
N LYS A 90 14.62 6.55 -1.93
CA LYS A 90 14.61 5.73 -0.71
C LYS A 90 15.76 6.12 0.23
N ALA A 91 16.98 6.26 -0.31
CA ALA A 91 18.16 6.62 0.48
C ALA A 91 18.06 7.97 1.20
N LYS A 92 17.22 8.91 0.70
CA LYS A 92 16.95 10.18 1.39
C LYS A 92 15.90 10.01 2.47
N MET A 93 14.87 9.20 2.23
CA MET A 93 13.76 8.99 3.15
C MET A 93 14.16 8.13 4.36
N ASP A 94 14.88 7.04 4.15
CA ASP A 94 15.32 6.10 5.21
C ASP A 94 16.23 6.73 6.28
N LYS A 95 16.78 7.91 6.01
CA LYS A 95 17.66 8.60 6.97
C LYS A 95 16.91 9.48 7.97
N VAL A 96 15.59 9.63 7.80
CA VAL A 96 14.82 10.65 8.52
C VAL A 96 13.97 10.03 9.63
N PHE A 97 13.53 8.78 9.47
CA PHE A 97 12.59 8.12 10.37
C PHE A 97 13.22 6.85 10.96
N GLU A 98 12.87 6.55 12.21
CA GLU A 98 13.46 5.44 12.95
C GLU A 98 12.70 4.13 12.74
N THR A 99 11.37 4.20 12.64
CA THR A 99 10.50 3.02 12.60
C THR A 99 9.91 2.75 11.22
N ILE A 100 10.20 3.62 10.22
CA ILE A 100 9.65 3.53 8.87
C ILE A 100 10.69 2.97 7.88
N GLU A 101 10.33 1.89 7.20
CA GLU A 101 11.06 1.35 6.06
C GLU A 101 10.27 1.61 4.78
N PHE A 102 10.85 2.37 3.83
CA PHE A 102 10.25 2.64 2.53
C PHE A 102 10.62 1.55 1.52
N VAL A 103 9.62 1.03 0.79
CA VAL A 103 9.84 0.01 -0.23
C VAL A 103 9.56 0.59 -1.62
N HIS A 104 10.57 0.55 -2.50
CA HIS A 104 10.45 0.98 -3.87
C HIS A 104 11.39 0.18 -4.77
N ASN A 105 10.83 -0.58 -5.69
CA ASN A 105 11.57 -1.47 -6.59
C ASN A 105 12.52 -2.42 -5.82
N SER A 106 12.11 -2.82 -4.63
CA SER A 106 12.80 -3.68 -3.68
C SER A 106 11.78 -4.45 -2.86
N TYR A 107 12.18 -5.13 -1.81
CA TYR A 107 11.32 -5.80 -0.84
C TYR A 107 11.68 -5.38 0.58
N ALA A 108 10.78 -5.63 1.53
CA ALA A 108 11.04 -5.56 2.97
C ALA A 108 10.92 -6.95 3.59
N VAL A 109 11.28 -7.09 4.86
CA VAL A 109 11.26 -8.37 5.57
C VAL A 109 10.43 -8.26 6.85
N TYR A 110 9.54 -9.24 7.03
CA TYR A 110 8.86 -9.51 8.27
C TYR A 110 9.11 -10.97 8.66
N GLU A 111 9.87 -11.21 9.72
CA GLU A 111 10.33 -12.56 10.14
C GLU A 111 11.00 -13.30 8.98
N ASP A 112 10.44 -14.43 8.54
CA ASP A 112 10.91 -15.24 7.41
C ASP A 112 10.15 -14.95 6.09
N ILE A 113 9.29 -13.90 6.08
CA ILE A 113 8.46 -13.52 4.95
C ILE A 113 9.06 -12.29 4.26
N ALA A 114 9.24 -12.35 2.95
CA ALA A 114 9.54 -11.17 2.17
C ALA A 114 8.23 -10.50 1.71
N ILE A 115 8.11 -9.21 2.01
CA ILE A 115 7.00 -8.35 1.60
C ILE A 115 7.39 -7.67 0.28
N CYS A 116 6.84 -8.17 -0.81
CA CYS A 116 7.18 -7.77 -2.17
C CYS A 116 6.05 -6.95 -2.78
N GLY A 117 6.36 -5.89 -3.48
CA GLY A 117 5.28 -5.10 -4.06
C GLY A 117 5.71 -3.92 -4.91
N THR A 118 4.70 -3.25 -5.42
CA THR A 118 4.79 -2.02 -6.18
C THR A 118 3.53 -1.19 -6.00
N ARG A 119 3.54 0.06 -6.48
CA ARG A 119 2.33 0.87 -6.53
C ARG A 119 1.21 0.19 -7.33
N GLY A 120 1.54 -0.57 -8.37
CA GLY A 120 0.57 -1.03 -9.34
C GLY A 120 0.10 0.10 -10.26
N TRP A 121 -0.91 -0.18 -11.06
CA TRP A 121 -1.60 0.78 -11.92
C TRP A 121 -2.95 0.24 -12.35
N ILE A 122 -3.77 1.11 -12.97
CA ILE A 122 -5.01 0.71 -13.62
C ILE A 122 -4.74 -0.49 -14.54
N CYS A 123 -5.53 -1.55 -14.40
CA CYS A 123 -5.43 -2.74 -15.23
C CYS A 123 -6.17 -2.53 -16.57
N PRO A 124 -5.76 -3.22 -17.64
CA PRO A 124 -6.44 -3.15 -18.93
C PRO A 124 -7.96 -3.38 -18.81
N GLY A 125 -8.74 -2.47 -19.35
CA GLY A 125 -10.20 -2.45 -19.29
C GLY A 125 -10.75 -1.44 -20.30
N ASP A 126 -12.04 -1.10 -20.22
CA ASP A 126 -12.74 -0.29 -21.25
C ASP A 126 -12.18 1.15 -21.35
N ALA A 127 -11.65 1.73 -20.27
CA ALA A 127 -11.10 3.09 -20.24
C ALA A 127 -9.56 3.13 -20.28
N PHE A 128 -8.90 2.01 -20.56
CA PHE A 128 -7.44 1.89 -20.54
C PHE A 128 -6.80 2.59 -21.76
N THR A 129 -5.82 3.44 -21.53
CA THR A 129 -5.15 4.24 -22.56
C THR A 129 -3.73 3.75 -22.86
N ASP A 130 -3.12 4.24 -23.97
CA ASP A 130 -1.71 3.96 -24.29
C ASP A 130 -0.74 4.51 -23.23
N ASP A 131 -1.09 5.56 -22.54
CA ASP A 131 -0.25 6.10 -21.45
C ASP A 131 -0.38 5.24 -20.19
N ASP A 132 -1.56 4.71 -19.91
CA ASP A 132 -1.76 3.71 -18.85
C ASP A 132 -0.95 2.44 -19.12
N ASP A 133 -0.91 1.97 -20.36
CA ASP A 133 -0.15 0.78 -20.77
C ASP A 133 1.36 0.92 -20.45
N LYS A 134 1.94 2.09 -20.73
CA LYS A 134 3.36 2.37 -20.41
C LYS A 134 3.62 2.29 -18.91
N ILE A 135 2.71 2.86 -18.10
CA ILE A 135 2.84 2.86 -16.65
C ILE A 135 2.61 1.45 -16.11
N TYR A 136 1.56 0.77 -16.57
CA TYR A 136 1.21 -0.59 -16.21
C TYR A 136 2.38 -1.56 -16.43
N LYS A 137 2.97 -1.57 -17.63
CA LYS A 137 4.14 -2.40 -17.96
C LYS A 137 5.32 -2.11 -17.06
N ARG A 138 5.59 -0.85 -16.75
CA ARG A 138 6.65 -0.47 -15.82
C ARG A 138 6.39 -1.00 -14.42
N GLU A 139 5.15 -0.95 -13.93
CA GLU A 139 4.81 -1.45 -12.60
C GLU A 139 4.86 -2.99 -12.54
N LEU A 140 4.53 -3.71 -13.62
CA LEU A 140 4.76 -5.16 -13.71
C LEU A 140 6.26 -5.50 -13.55
N ILE A 141 7.13 -4.79 -14.26
CA ILE A 141 8.60 -4.97 -14.13
C ILE A 141 9.07 -4.69 -12.70
N ARG A 142 8.53 -3.66 -12.05
CA ARG A 142 8.88 -3.33 -10.66
C ARG A 142 8.44 -4.42 -9.68
N LEU A 143 7.25 -4.97 -9.88
CA LEU A 143 6.76 -6.09 -9.08
C LEU A 143 7.67 -7.31 -9.22
N GLU A 144 8.00 -7.71 -10.45
CA GLU A 144 8.92 -8.83 -10.71
C GLU A 144 10.32 -8.57 -10.13
N ASN A 145 10.84 -7.35 -10.23
CA ASN A 145 12.11 -6.98 -9.62
C ASN A 145 12.08 -7.14 -8.09
N SER A 146 11.02 -6.68 -7.44
CA SER A 146 10.83 -6.83 -6.00
C SER A 146 10.86 -8.30 -5.60
N ILE A 147 10.07 -9.13 -6.27
CA ILE A 147 9.96 -10.59 -6.01
C ILE A 147 11.29 -11.31 -6.28
N THR A 148 11.90 -11.06 -7.44
CA THR A 148 13.14 -11.76 -7.82
C THR A 148 14.32 -11.40 -6.95
N GLN A 149 14.40 -10.19 -6.42
CA GLN A 149 15.40 -9.81 -5.42
C GLN A 149 15.21 -10.59 -4.11
N ALA A 150 13.98 -10.72 -3.62
CA ALA A 150 13.67 -11.51 -2.42
C ALA A 150 14.06 -13.00 -2.60
N ILE A 151 13.69 -13.59 -3.75
CA ILE A 151 14.04 -14.98 -4.06
C ILE A 151 15.56 -15.16 -4.14
N LYS A 152 16.28 -14.25 -4.79
CA LYS A 152 17.76 -14.28 -4.84
C LYS A 152 18.40 -14.15 -3.47
N ALA A 153 17.75 -13.49 -2.53
CA ALA A 153 18.18 -13.40 -1.13
C ALA A 153 17.82 -14.64 -0.29
N GLY A 154 17.14 -15.63 -0.89
CA GLY A 154 16.82 -16.91 -0.24
C GLY A 154 15.44 -17.00 0.38
N TYR A 155 14.58 -15.98 0.24
CA TYR A 155 13.22 -16.04 0.76
C TYR A 155 12.33 -16.93 -0.09
N THR A 156 11.60 -17.83 0.56
CA THR A 156 10.65 -18.77 -0.05
C THR A 156 9.19 -18.46 0.32
N ARG A 157 8.98 -17.68 1.39
CA ARG A 157 7.66 -17.17 1.80
C ARG A 157 7.53 -15.72 1.36
N LEU A 158 6.58 -15.47 0.47
CA LEU A 158 6.41 -14.15 -0.15
C LEU A 158 4.97 -13.67 0.05
N TYR A 159 4.80 -12.43 0.44
CA TYR A 159 3.52 -11.71 0.45
C TYR A 159 3.56 -10.57 -0.56
N GLY A 160 2.42 -10.33 -1.22
CA GLY A 160 2.26 -9.29 -2.24
C GLY A 160 1.64 -8.02 -1.69
N VAL A 161 2.13 -6.86 -2.15
CA VAL A 161 1.55 -5.55 -1.87
C VAL A 161 1.38 -4.77 -3.16
N LEU A 162 0.17 -4.27 -3.38
CA LEU A 162 -0.13 -3.27 -4.39
C LEU A 162 -0.79 -2.07 -3.72
N HIS A 163 -0.72 -0.89 -4.35
CA HIS A 163 -1.64 0.18 -3.99
C HIS A 163 -2.89 0.11 -4.85
N PHE A 164 -2.76 0.06 -6.18
CA PHE A 164 -3.90 -0.13 -7.08
C PHE A 164 -4.52 -1.53 -6.99
N PRO A 165 -5.83 -1.66 -7.29
CA PRO A 165 -6.47 -2.97 -7.41
C PRO A 165 -5.74 -3.90 -8.38
N PRO A 166 -5.66 -5.21 -8.08
CA PRO A 166 -4.97 -6.18 -8.95
C PRO A 166 -5.74 -6.55 -10.22
N THR A 167 -6.97 -6.08 -10.38
CA THR A 167 -7.86 -6.37 -11.52
C THR A 167 -8.53 -5.10 -12.02
N ASN A 168 -9.12 -5.15 -13.23
CA ASN A 168 -10.01 -4.12 -13.72
C ASN A 168 -11.41 -4.18 -13.07
N GLU A 169 -12.31 -3.29 -13.48
CA GLU A 169 -13.68 -3.19 -12.99
C GLU A 169 -14.54 -4.45 -13.26
N LYS A 170 -14.16 -5.27 -14.26
CA LYS A 170 -14.79 -6.56 -14.61
C LYS A 170 -14.22 -7.73 -13.81
N LYS A 171 -13.22 -7.46 -12.94
CA LYS A 171 -12.49 -8.48 -12.18
C LYS A 171 -11.80 -9.53 -13.08
N GLU A 172 -11.33 -9.10 -14.23
CA GLU A 172 -10.58 -9.96 -15.14
C GLU A 172 -9.14 -10.14 -14.63
N PRO A 173 -8.51 -11.29 -14.92
CA PRO A 173 -7.08 -11.48 -14.63
C PRO A 173 -6.22 -10.39 -15.26
N SER A 174 -5.14 -10.05 -14.62
CA SER A 174 -4.18 -9.04 -15.07
C SER A 174 -2.75 -9.56 -14.97
N GLY A 175 -1.81 -8.86 -15.57
CA GLY A 175 -0.39 -9.20 -15.40
C GLY A 175 0.06 -9.20 -13.93
N PHE A 176 -0.57 -8.41 -13.04
CA PHE A 176 -0.29 -8.48 -11.60
C PHE A 176 -0.75 -9.81 -11.01
N THR A 177 -1.98 -10.24 -11.30
CA THR A 177 -2.51 -11.52 -10.81
C THR A 177 -1.70 -12.70 -11.37
N GLU A 178 -1.28 -12.64 -12.63
CA GLU A 178 -0.43 -13.65 -13.27
C GLU A 178 0.95 -13.75 -12.61
N ILE A 179 1.57 -12.60 -12.27
CA ILE A 179 2.84 -12.57 -11.56
C ILE A 179 2.71 -13.20 -10.17
N PHE A 180 1.66 -12.87 -9.40
CA PHE A 180 1.46 -13.48 -8.09
C PHE A 180 1.30 -15.00 -8.18
N GLN A 181 0.54 -15.50 -9.16
CA GLN A 181 0.41 -16.95 -9.41
C GLN A 181 1.74 -17.59 -9.82
N LYS A 182 2.46 -16.98 -10.75
CA LYS A 182 3.78 -17.45 -11.25
C LYS A 182 4.77 -17.68 -10.11
N TYR A 183 4.76 -16.81 -9.11
CA TYR A 183 5.69 -16.87 -7.97
C TYR A 183 5.07 -17.51 -6.73
N ALA A 184 3.91 -18.17 -6.85
CA ALA A 184 3.20 -18.84 -5.75
C ALA A 184 2.92 -17.93 -4.53
N ILE A 185 2.70 -16.64 -4.77
CA ILE A 185 2.29 -15.69 -3.73
C ILE A 185 0.81 -15.91 -3.46
N THR A 186 0.45 -16.25 -2.23
CA THR A 186 -0.92 -16.62 -1.85
C THR A 186 -1.64 -15.56 -1.04
N GLN A 187 -0.96 -14.51 -0.60
CA GLN A 187 -1.53 -13.41 0.17
C GLN A 187 -1.12 -12.08 -0.48
N VAL A 188 -2.10 -11.28 -0.84
CA VAL A 188 -1.90 -9.95 -1.45
C VAL A 188 -2.80 -8.94 -0.77
N VAL A 189 -2.22 -7.84 -0.34
CA VAL A 189 -2.93 -6.69 0.23
C VAL A 189 -2.89 -5.51 -0.75
N TYR A 190 -3.95 -4.70 -0.78
CA TYR A 190 -4.00 -3.52 -1.62
C TYR A 190 -4.96 -2.46 -1.07
N GLY A 191 -4.82 -1.22 -1.54
CA GLY A 191 -5.60 -0.05 -1.13
C GLY A 191 -6.38 0.60 -2.27
N HIS A 192 -6.33 1.93 -2.35
CA HIS A 192 -6.82 2.79 -3.43
C HIS A 192 -8.34 2.87 -3.58
N VAL A 193 -9.09 1.86 -3.21
CA VAL A 193 -10.55 1.83 -3.40
C VAL A 193 -11.24 2.45 -2.20
N HIS A 194 -11.97 3.53 -2.44
CA HIS A 194 -12.72 4.28 -1.46
C HIS A 194 -14.22 4.29 -1.74
N ALA A 195 -15.00 4.59 -0.71
CA ALA A 195 -16.45 4.67 -0.69
C ALA A 195 -17.18 3.32 -0.81
N LYS A 196 -18.25 3.18 -0.02
CA LYS A 196 -19.06 1.95 0.08
C LYS A 196 -19.61 1.46 -1.27
N SER A 197 -19.91 2.37 -2.20
CA SER A 197 -20.34 2.03 -3.55
C SER A 197 -19.30 1.26 -4.36
N ASN A 198 -18.01 1.50 -4.12
CA ASN A 198 -16.89 0.91 -4.85
C ASN A 198 -16.38 -0.37 -4.20
N PHE A 199 -16.52 -0.53 -2.88
CA PHE A 199 -16.04 -1.72 -2.17
C PHE A 199 -16.63 -3.03 -2.66
N LYS A 200 -17.86 -3.02 -3.22
CA LYS A 200 -18.50 -4.19 -3.81
C LYS A 200 -17.82 -4.67 -5.09
N ASN A 201 -17.17 -3.74 -5.81
CA ASN A 201 -16.47 -4.02 -7.06
C ASN A 201 -15.01 -4.44 -6.82
N ALA A 202 -14.47 -4.19 -5.64
CA ALA A 202 -13.13 -4.61 -5.25
C ALA A 202 -13.05 -6.14 -5.13
N ILE A 203 -11.94 -6.72 -5.60
CA ILE A 203 -11.68 -8.14 -5.43
C ILE A 203 -11.30 -8.43 -3.98
N LYS A 204 -11.94 -9.43 -3.36
CA LYS A 204 -11.68 -9.84 -1.97
C LYS A 204 -11.81 -11.35 -1.83
N GLY A 205 -10.95 -11.93 -0.98
CA GLY A 205 -10.89 -13.38 -0.81
C GLY A 205 -10.14 -14.07 -1.95
N ASN A 206 -10.43 -15.35 -2.15
CA ASN A 206 -9.69 -16.18 -3.09
C ASN A 206 -10.08 -15.88 -4.55
N PHE A 207 -9.06 -15.57 -5.34
CA PHE A 207 -9.16 -15.44 -6.79
C PHE A 207 -7.97 -16.17 -7.41
N HIS A 208 -8.26 -17.25 -8.14
CA HIS A 208 -7.25 -18.11 -8.78
C HIS A 208 -6.11 -18.58 -7.87
N GLY A 209 -6.45 -18.96 -6.63
CA GLY A 209 -5.47 -19.48 -5.67
C GLY A 209 -4.74 -18.43 -4.84
N VAL A 210 -4.99 -17.14 -5.07
CA VAL A 210 -4.44 -16.01 -4.31
C VAL A 210 -5.54 -15.37 -3.48
N ASN A 211 -5.28 -15.09 -2.20
CA ASN A 211 -6.20 -14.34 -1.34
C ASN A 211 -5.86 -12.85 -1.41
N TYR A 212 -6.84 -12.05 -1.81
CA TYR A 212 -6.74 -10.60 -1.93
C TYR A 212 -7.49 -9.91 -0.79
N TRP A 213 -6.85 -8.90 -0.21
CA TRP A 213 -7.35 -8.12 0.92
C TRP A 213 -7.36 -6.65 0.58
N LEU A 214 -8.55 -6.04 0.53
CA LEU A 214 -8.67 -4.59 0.47
C LEU A 214 -8.39 -4.02 1.85
N THR A 215 -7.52 -3.03 1.94
CA THR A 215 -7.03 -2.49 3.21
C THR A 215 -7.07 -0.97 3.30
N SER A 216 -7.86 -0.31 2.45
CA SER A 216 -8.12 1.14 2.58
C SER A 216 -8.72 1.43 3.95
N CYS A 217 -8.26 2.47 4.63
CA CYS A 217 -8.66 2.77 6.00
C CYS A 217 -10.17 2.95 6.18
N ASP A 218 -10.86 3.58 5.22
CA ASP A 218 -12.31 3.74 5.23
C ASP A 218 -13.09 2.44 4.95
N TYR A 219 -12.46 1.45 4.32
CA TYR A 219 -13.00 0.10 4.19
C TYR A 219 -12.91 -0.67 5.51
N LEU A 220 -11.85 -0.46 6.27
CA LEU A 220 -11.60 -1.09 7.56
C LEU A 220 -12.35 -0.40 8.72
N ASP A 221 -13.04 0.72 8.44
CA ASP A 221 -13.76 1.57 9.40
C ASP A 221 -12.80 2.34 10.35
N PHE A 222 -11.60 2.63 9.81
CA PHE A 222 -10.48 3.36 10.42
C PHE A 222 -9.79 2.69 11.63
#